data_2e675eac540a53ab3aa6ea982b3fe85b
#
_entry.id   2e675eac540a53ab3aa6ea982b3fe85b
#
_cell.length_a   1.000
_cell.length_b   1.000
_cell.length_c   1.000
_cell.angle_alpha   90.00
_cell.angle_beta   90.00
_cell.angle_gamma   90.00
#
_symmetry.space_group_name_H-M   'P 1'
#
loop_
_entity.id
_entity.type
_entity.pdbx_description
1 polymer ?
#
loop_
_entity_poly.entity_id
_entity_poly.type
_entity_poly.pdbx_seq_one_letter_code
_entity_poly.pdbx_strand_id
1 'polypeptide(L)'
;MILKERYKNICNEYLQRFCTKHGYHYEPDDAWVAGCAGDCATIGDYVFGFDEIRYDIDNDVPKGKILAWYDYVMEIHTLGLPDTINYPSYCKGAPLPYSKEKIEEIRTLKKQVEQAEKTLKNCIDEASSNTYKGGL
;
A
#
# COMPACT_ATOMS: atom_id res chain seq x y z
N MET A 1 3.19 16.20 -24.26
CA MET A 1 2.68 14.90 -23.71
C MET A 1 1.17 14.94 -23.71
N ILE A 2 0.55 13.95 -24.31
CA ILE A 2 -0.91 13.81 -24.26
C ILE A 2 -1.36 13.34 -22.88
N LEU A 3 -2.60 13.65 -22.52
CA LEU A 3 -3.15 13.32 -21.20
C LEU A 3 -3.02 11.82 -20.87
N LYS A 4 -3.27 10.95 -21.85
CA LYS A 4 -3.19 9.50 -21.66
C LYS A 4 -1.78 9.05 -21.27
N GLU A 5 -0.74 9.60 -21.89
CA GLU A 5 0.65 9.27 -21.57
C GLU A 5 1.01 9.75 -20.16
N ARG A 6 0.61 10.98 -19.83
CA ARG A 6 0.85 11.53 -18.49
C ARG A 6 0.16 10.67 -17.43
N TYR A 7 -1.06 10.29 -17.67
CA TYR A 7 -1.81 9.40 -16.79
C TYR A 7 -1.09 8.08 -16.56
N LYS A 8 -0.72 7.39 -17.64
CA LYS A 8 -0.03 6.11 -17.55
C LYS A 8 1.33 6.22 -16.85
N ASN A 9 2.07 7.28 -17.13
CA ASN A 9 3.38 7.50 -16.50
C ASN A 9 3.25 7.67 -14.98
N ILE A 10 2.25 8.42 -14.53
CA ILE A 10 2.01 8.62 -13.09
C ILE A 10 1.60 7.29 -12.44
N CYS A 11 0.69 6.55 -13.04
CA CYS A 11 0.25 5.27 -12.53
C CYS A 11 1.41 4.27 -12.44
N ASN A 12 2.23 4.18 -13.48
CA ASN A 12 3.36 3.28 -13.51
C ASN A 12 4.42 3.65 -12.47
N GLU A 13 4.68 4.94 -12.28
CA GLU A 13 5.61 5.40 -11.24
C GLU A 13 5.10 5.02 -9.85
N TYR A 14 3.81 5.18 -9.61
CA TYR A 14 3.21 4.78 -8.35
C TYR A 14 3.33 3.26 -8.10
N LEU A 15 2.99 2.45 -9.11
CA LEU A 15 3.08 0.99 -9.02
C LEU A 15 4.52 0.53 -8.79
N GLN A 16 5.48 1.16 -9.45
CA GLN A 16 6.88 0.85 -9.25
C GLN A 16 7.34 1.16 -7.82
N ARG A 17 6.91 2.30 -7.28
CA ARG A 17 7.17 2.66 -5.88
C ARG A 17 6.58 1.64 -4.92
N PHE A 18 5.34 1.24 -5.17
CA PHE A 18 4.67 0.24 -4.35
C PHE A 18 5.43 -1.09 -4.37
N CYS A 19 5.82 -1.56 -5.54
CA CYS A 19 6.56 -2.80 -5.70
C CYS A 19 7.92 -2.76 -4.99
N THR A 20 8.64 -1.65 -5.12
CA THR A 20 9.92 -1.45 -4.46
C THR A 20 9.77 -1.50 -2.95
N LYS A 21 8.74 -0.82 -2.43
CA LYS A 21 8.49 -0.75 -1.00
C LYS A 21 8.09 -2.10 -0.39
N HIS A 22 7.32 -2.89 -1.12
CA HIS A 22 6.76 -4.15 -0.62
C HIS A 22 7.44 -5.40 -1.15
N GLY A 23 8.52 -5.26 -1.92
CA GLY A 23 9.30 -6.40 -2.39
C GLY A 23 8.68 -7.18 -3.55
N TYR A 24 7.81 -6.57 -4.33
CA TYR A 24 7.24 -7.18 -5.52
C TYR A 24 8.04 -6.81 -6.77
N HIS A 25 8.06 -7.72 -7.74
CA HIS A 25 8.59 -7.43 -9.06
C HIS A 25 7.51 -6.73 -9.89
N TYR A 26 7.89 -5.63 -10.57
CA TYR A 26 6.95 -4.86 -11.38
C TYR A 26 7.19 -5.06 -12.85
N GLU A 27 6.18 -5.61 -13.53
CA GLU A 27 6.13 -5.74 -14.99
C GLU A 27 4.86 -5.03 -15.49
N PRO A 28 4.99 -3.86 -16.15
CA PRO A 28 3.83 -3.10 -16.60
C PRO A 28 2.87 -3.90 -17.49
N ASP A 29 3.43 -4.70 -18.39
CA ASP A 29 2.60 -5.46 -19.34
C ASP A 29 1.75 -6.53 -18.66
N ASP A 30 2.22 -7.09 -17.55
CA ASP A 30 1.51 -8.12 -16.79
C ASP A 30 0.60 -7.54 -15.72
N ALA A 31 0.95 -6.37 -15.18
CA ALA A 31 0.20 -5.75 -14.10
C ALA A 31 -1.12 -5.14 -14.57
N TRP A 32 -1.12 -4.53 -15.75
CA TRP A 32 -2.31 -3.85 -16.27
C TRP A 32 -3.32 -4.84 -16.82
N VAL A 33 -4.56 -4.71 -16.35
CA VAL A 33 -5.68 -5.56 -16.77
C VAL A 33 -6.74 -4.69 -17.45
N ALA A 34 -7.23 -5.10 -18.60
CA ALA A 34 -8.36 -4.44 -19.23
C ALA A 34 -9.61 -4.71 -18.40
N GLY A 35 -10.12 -3.68 -17.74
CA GLY A 35 -11.31 -3.77 -16.90
C GLY A 35 -12.53 -3.14 -17.52
N CYS A 36 -13.71 -3.52 -17.05
CA CYS A 36 -14.98 -3.00 -17.55
C CYS A 36 -15.21 -1.54 -17.14
N ALA A 37 -14.54 -1.04 -16.13
CA ALA A 37 -14.78 0.28 -15.55
C ALA A 37 -13.57 1.22 -15.58
N GLY A 38 -12.54 0.90 -16.35
CA GLY A 38 -11.34 1.72 -16.45
C GLY A 38 -10.05 0.91 -16.35
N ASP A 39 -8.94 1.60 -16.29
CA ASP A 39 -7.63 0.97 -16.18
C ASP A 39 -7.37 0.49 -14.75
N CYS A 40 -7.16 -0.80 -14.61
CA CYS A 40 -6.82 -1.43 -13.33
C CYS A 40 -5.47 -2.12 -13.42
N ALA A 41 -4.76 -2.20 -12.33
CA ALA A 41 -3.54 -2.96 -12.22
C ALA A 41 -3.63 -3.94 -11.04
N THR A 42 -2.98 -5.09 -11.16
CA THR A 42 -2.91 -6.08 -10.09
C THR A 42 -1.46 -6.39 -9.77
N ILE A 43 -1.12 -6.40 -8.48
CA ILE A 43 0.20 -6.78 -7.99
C ILE A 43 -0.02 -7.66 -6.76
N GLY A 44 0.29 -8.96 -6.88
CA GLY A 44 -0.03 -9.92 -5.85
C GLY A 44 -1.53 -9.95 -5.62
N ASP A 45 -1.95 -9.78 -4.37
CA ASP A 45 -3.35 -9.75 -3.98
C ASP A 45 -3.97 -8.34 -4.03
N TYR A 46 -3.20 -7.35 -4.45
CA TYR A 46 -3.67 -5.96 -4.50
C TYR A 46 -4.23 -5.62 -5.86
N VAL A 47 -5.36 -4.91 -5.85
CA VAL A 47 -6.00 -4.40 -7.06
C VAL A 47 -6.03 -2.87 -6.98
N PHE A 48 -5.50 -2.22 -8.00
CA PHE A 48 -5.39 -0.76 -8.07
C PHE A 48 -6.32 -0.22 -9.16
N GLY A 49 -7.20 0.70 -8.79
CA GLY A 49 -7.99 1.48 -9.74
C GLY A 49 -7.48 2.92 -9.75
N PHE A 50 -7.33 3.51 -10.92
CA PHE A 50 -6.68 4.80 -11.06
C PHE A 50 -7.57 5.90 -11.65
N ASP A 51 -8.88 5.72 -11.68
CA ASP A 51 -9.80 6.71 -12.23
C ASP A 51 -9.64 8.08 -11.54
N GLU A 52 -9.32 8.06 -10.24
CA GLU A 52 -9.16 9.28 -9.45
C GLU A 52 -7.89 10.06 -9.84
N ILE A 53 -6.85 9.37 -10.34
CA ILE A 53 -5.65 10.03 -10.86
C ILE A 53 -6.00 10.86 -12.10
N ARG A 54 -6.87 10.33 -12.94
CA ARG A 54 -7.32 11.08 -14.13
C ARG A 54 -8.01 12.38 -13.75
N TYR A 55 -8.86 12.32 -12.72
CA TYR A 55 -9.53 13.51 -12.20
C TYR A 55 -8.52 14.55 -11.70
N ASP A 56 -7.52 14.12 -10.95
CA ASP A 56 -6.50 15.02 -10.42
C ASP A 56 -5.64 15.62 -11.53
N ILE A 57 -5.31 14.85 -12.58
CA ILE A 57 -4.59 15.35 -13.75
C ILE A 57 -5.40 16.40 -14.47
N ASP A 58 -6.70 16.17 -14.67
CA ASP A 58 -7.60 17.12 -15.33
C ASP A 58 -7.75 18.43 -14.55
N ASN A 59 -7.51 18.40 -13.24
CA ASN A 59 -7.53 19.57 -12.37
C ASN A 59 -6.14 20.13 -12.05
N ASP A 60 -5.14 19.78 -12.86
CA ASP A 60 -3.77 20.30 -12.79
C ASP A 60 -3.06 20.07 -11.45
N VAL A 61 -3.41 19.02 -10.73
CA VAL A 61 -2.72 18.67 -9.50
C VAL A 61 -1.30 18.22 -9.83
N PRO A 62 -0.26 18.78 -9.15
CA PRO A 62 1.11 18.35 -9.39
C PRO A 62 1.32 16.86 -9.13
N LYS A 63 2.14 16.24 -9.98
CA LYS A 63 2.45 14.80 -9.88
C LYS A 63 2.88 14.39 -8.46
N GLY A 64 3.75 15.17 -7.82
CA GLY A 64 4.23 14.86 -6.48
C GLY A 64 3.13 14.77 -5.44
N LYS A 65 2.09 15.60 -5.56
CA LYS A 65 0.93 15.58 -4.66
C LYS A 65 0.04 14.39 -4.93
N ILE A 66 -0.15 14.03 -6.20
CA ILE A 66 -0.92 12.84 -6.58
C ILE A 66 -0.26 11.59 -5.99
N LEU A 67 1.04 11.45 -6.19
CA LEU A 67 1.80 10.31 -5.69
C LEU A 67 1.79 10.24 -4.15
N ALA A 68 1.97 11.36 -3.48
CA ALA A 68 1.94 11.42 -2.02
C ALA A 68 0.57 11.03 -1.46
N TRP A 69 -0.50 11.44 -2.13
CA TRP A 69 -1.87 11.06 -1.74
C TRP A 69 -2.10 9.56 -1.84
N TYR A 70 -1.70 8.95 -2.95
CA TYR A 70 -1.83 7.51 -3.14
C TYR A 70 -0.93 6.72 -2.20
N ASP A 71 0.29 7.18 -1.94
CA ASP A 71 1.17 6.56 -0.95
C ASP A 71 0.51 6.55 0.44
N TYR A 72 -0.12 7.66 0.83
CA TYR A 72 -0.84 7.77 2.09
C TYR A 72 -2.02 6.79 2.16
N VAL A 73 -2.84 6.76 1.11
CA VAL A 73 -4.01 5.87 1.04
C VAL A 73 -3.60 4.40 1.12
N MET A 74 -2.57 4.02 0.38
CA MET A 74 -2.08 2.64 0.39
C MET A 74 -1.45 2.26 1.71
N GLU A 75 -0.83 3.19 2.41
CA GLU A 75 -0.29 2.91 3.73
C GLU A 75 -1.41 2.58 4.73
N ILE A 76 -2.50 3.34 4.71
CA ILE A 76 -3.68 3.02 5.52
C ILE A 76 -4.16 1.61 5.21
N HIS A 77 -4.24 1.26 3.94
CA HIS A 77 -4.70 -0.05 3.51
C HIS A 77 -3.74 -1.16 3.97
N THR A 78 -2.45 -0.99 3.79
CA THR A 78 -1.45 -2.01 4.17
C THR A 78 -1.30 -2.17 5.68
N LEU A 79 -1.60 -1.13 6.46
CA LEU A 79 -1.63 -1.23 7.92
C LEU A 79 -2.91 -1.92 8.44
N GLY A 80 -3.87 -2.21 7.56
CA GLY A 80 -5.11 -2.86 7.94
C GLY A 80 -6.06 -1.96 8.71
N LEU A 81 -5.93 -0.65 8.56
CA LEU A 81 -6.83 0.30 9.21
C LEU A 81 -8.21 0.27 8.56
N PRO A 82 -9.29 0.55 9.33
CA PRO A 82 -10.62 0.60 8.75
C PRO A 82 -10.69 1.58 7.60
N ASP A 83 -11.19 1.10 6.48
CA ASP A 83 -11.33 1.87 5.27
C ASP A 83 -12.64 2.66 5.34
N THR A 84 -12.56 3.89 5.82
CA THR A 84 -13.70 4.79 5.89
C THR A 84 -13.79 5.69 4.67
N ILE A 85 -12.87 5.53 3.72
CA ILE A 85 -12.78 6.36 2.54
C ILE A 85 -12.88 5.49 1.29
N ASN A 86 -13.78 5.85 0.39
CA ASN A 86 -13.73 5.43 -1.00
C ASN A 86 -12.64 6.28 -1.66
N TYR A 87 -11.40 5.94 -1.50
CA TYR A 87 -10.22 6.55 -2.10
C TYR A 87 -10.51 7.75 -3.02
N PRO A 88 -10.94 8.91 -2.49
CA PRO A 88 -11.22 10.06 -3.33
C PRO A 88 -9.92 10.62 -3.87
N SER A 89 -10.02 11.31 -5.00
CA SER A 89 -8.89 12.01 -5.55
C SER A 89 -8.42 13.11 -4.59
N TYR A 90 -7.19 13.56 -4.74
CA TYR A 90 -6.65 14.70 -3.99
C TYR A 90 -7.58 15.92 -4.11
N CYS A 91 -8.09 16.18 -5.32
CA CYS A 91 -8.97 17.33 -5.59
C CYS A 91 -10.32 17.25 -4.91
N LYS A 92 -10.82 16.08 -4.57
CA LYS A 92 -12.13 15.93 -3.90
C LYS A 92 -12.07 16.32 -2.43
N GLY A 93 -10.87 16.59 -1.91
CA GLY A 93 -10.71 17.17 -0.60
C GLY A 93 -11.24 16.33 0.55
N ALA A 94 -11.19 15.01 0.44
CA ALA A 94 -11.58 14.16 1.56
C ALA A 94 -10.72 14.45 2.77
N PRO A 95 -11.30 14.57 3.97
CA PRO A 95 -10.51 14.77 5.16
C PRO A 95 -9.62 13.55 5.38
N LEU A 96 -8.38 13.78 5.81
CA LEU A 96 -7.47 12.71 6.19
C LEU A 96 -8.01 12.05 7.45
N PRO A 97 -8.42 10.77 7.41
CA PRO A 97 -9.02 10.10 8.58
C PRO A 97 -7.99 9.86 9.68
N TYR A 98 -6.72 9.78 9.32
CA TYR A 98 -5.63 9.53 10.24
C TYR A 98 -4.54 10.57 10.04
N SER A 99 -4.07 11.18 11.12
CA SER A 99 -2.92 12.10 11.05
C SER A 99 -1.64 11.33 10.76
N LYS A 100 -0.62 12.03 10.27
CA LYS A 100 0.69 11.43 10.03
C LYS A 100 1.28 10.86 11.31
N GLU A 101 1.08 11.57 12.42
CA GLU A 101 1.54 11.14 13.75
C GLU A 101 0.85 9.84 14.18
N LYS A 102 -0.45 9.74 13.95
CA LYS A 102 -1.22 8.53 14.29
C LYS A 102 -0.78 7.35 13.43
N ILE A 103 -0.54 7.55 12.15
CA ILE A 103 -0.04 6.51 11.26
C ILE A 103 1.34 6.02 11.73
N GLU A 104 2.23 6.93 12.10
CA GLU A 104 3.55 6.55 12.61
C GLU A 104 3.46 5.76 13.91
N GLU A 105 2.59 6.18 14.83
CA GLU A 105 2.31 5.45 16.06
C GLU A 105 1.83 4.02 15.79
N ILE A 106 0.87 3.87 14.88
CA ILE A 106 0.31 2.56 14.51
C ILE A 106 1.40 1.69 13.84
N ARG A 107 2.18 2.28 12.96
CA ARG A 107 3.29 1.58 12.30
C ARG A 107 4.30 1.05 13.31
N THR A 108 4.66 1.87 14.29
CA THR A 108 5.59 1.50 15.35
C THR A 108 5.03 0.36 16.21
N LEU A 109 3.78 0.47 16.64
CA LEU A 109 3.12 -0.58 17.43
C LEU A 109 3.02 -1.88 16.65
N LYS A 110 2.71 -1.82 15.36
CA LYS A 110 2.64 -3.01 14.51
C LYS A 110 3.98 -3.72 14.41
N LYS A 111 5.07 -2.96 14.27
CA LYS A 111 6.43 -3.53 14.28
C LYS A 111 6.75 -4.21 15.60
N GLN A 112 6.33 -3.62 16.73
CA GLN A 112 6.54 -4.20 18.05
C GLN A 112 5.78 -5.52 18.20
N VAL A 113 4.54 -5.58 17.72
CA VAL A 113 3.75 -6.82 17.73
C VAL A 113 4.42 -7.89 16.87
N GLU A 114 4.83 -7.55 15.66
CA GLU A 114 5.52 -8.48 14.75
C GLU A 114 6.82 -9.02 15.39
N GLN A 115 7.59 -8.17 16.05
CA GLN A 115 8.80 -8.57 16.75
C GLN A 115 8.50 -9.49 17.93
N ALA A 116 7.45 -9.20 18.68
CA ALA A 116 7.02 -10.04 19.81
C ALA A 116 6.55 -11.42 19.31
N GLU A 117 5.79 -11.46 18.22
CA GLU A 117 5.34 -12.71 17.60
C GLU A 117 6.53 -13.55 17.12
N LYS A 118 7.52 -12.91 16.49
CA LYS A 118 8.74 -13.58 16.05
C LYS A 118 9.53 -14.15 17.22
N THR A 119 9.68 -13.39 18.29
CA THR A 119 10.36 -13.81 19.51
C THR A 119 9.64 -15.00 20.14
N LEU A 120 8.32 -14.95 20.22
CA LEU A 120 7.50 -16.05 20.73
C LEU A 120 7.70 -17.33 19.89
N LYS A 121 7.64 -17.19 18.57
CA LYS A 121 7.86 -18.31 17.66
C LYS A 121 9.24 -18.94 17.86
N ASN A 122 10.28 -18.11 17.99
CA ASN A 122 11.64 -18.60 18.22
C ASN A 122 11.74 -19.35 19.54
N CYS A 123 11.10 -18.87 20.60
CA CYS A 123 11.07 -19.54 21.91
C CYS A 123 10.34 -20.89 21.82
N ILE A 124 9.24 -20.96 21.09
CA ILE A 124 8.50 -22.22 20.89
C ILE A 124 9.36 -23.21 20.10
N ASP A 125 10.00 -22.78 19.01
CA ASP A 125 10.85 -23.63 18.18
C ASP A 125 12.04 -24.16 19.00
N GLU A 126 12.65 -23.31 19.82
CA GLU A 126 13.73 -23.69 20.71
C GLU A 126 13.28 -24.73 21.75
N ALA A 127 12.14 -24.49 22.38
CA ALA A 127 11.57 -25.43 23.34
C ALA A 127 11.23 -26.78 22.69
N SER A 128 10.72 -26.76 21.46
CA SER A 128 10.36 -27.97 20.73
C SER A 128 11.58 -28.78 20.28
N SER A 129 12.73 -28.13 20.05
CA SER A 129 13.95 -28.79 19.60
C SER A 129 14.76 -29.36 20.75
N ASN A 130 14.53 -28.95 22.00
CA ASN A 130 15.24 -29.41 23.18
C ASN A 130 14.54 -30.62 23.81
N THR A 131 15.28 -31.70 24.00
CA THR A 131 14.78 -32.85 24.74
C THR A 131 14.83 -32.55 26.22
N TYR A 132 13.72 -32.55 26.88
CA TYR A 132 13.63 -32.33 28.31
C TYR A 132 13.98 -33.63 29.05
N LYS A 133 15.13 -33.64 29.75
CA LYS A 133 15.66 -34.87 30.41
C LYS A 133 15.21 -35.02 31.84
N GLY A 134 14.61 -34.04 32.42
CA GLY A 134 14.28 -34.06 33.85
C GLY A 134 12.87 -34.52 34.16
N GLY A 135 12.10 -35.02 33.38
CA GLY A 135 10.73 -35.48 33.66
C GLY A 135 9.99 -34.72 34.80
N LEU A 136 8.76 -34.58 34.70
CA LEU A 136 7.98 -33.99 35.79
C LEU A 136 7.74 -34.99 36.91
#